data_51394c503c604180810866aebee549e2
#
_entry.id   51394c503c604180810866aebee549e2
#
_cell.length_a   1.000
_cell.length_b   1.000
_cell.length_c   1.000
_cell.angle_alpha   90.00
_cell.angle_beta   90.00
_cell.angle_gamma   90.00
#
_symmetry.space_group_name_H-M   'P 1'
#
loop_
_entity.id
_entity.type
_entity.pdbx_description
1 polymer ?
#
loop_
_entity_poly.entity_id
_entity_poly.type
_entity_poly.pdbx_seq_one_letter_code
_entity_poly.pdbx_strand_id
1 'polypeptide(L)'
;NEVFDLMDMVIKKEYLTEEKPSMHRVYLIFSTKYAARGYIAPCPSLSTFERRIRALDRISVIACRYGKSAARHEARSTNSKIEIERILQRAELDTAHFNVGLKNKFGKFIGKPSIYFVVDAYSRVVLGYAIHVGKPRETSACVIHTLRYAISRKNDPLYPYCGIPARVVVDQGAAYISADTMRFFDNLKVEVDCTGTKMGWGKPIVERFIGTTRTG
;
A
#
# COMPACT_ATOMS: atom_id res chain seq x y z
N ASN A 1 5.03 4.74 41.28
CA ASN A 1 5.97 3.74 41.83
C ASN A 1 7.33 3.98 41.19
N GLU A 2 8.31 4.40 41.99
CA GLU A 2 9.65 4.83 41.55
C GLU A 2 10.33 3.83 40.61
N VAL A 3 10.09 2.53 40.78
CA VAL A 3 10.66 1.48 39.91
C VAL A 3 10.05 1.53 38.50
N PHE A 4 8.75 1.72 38.40
CA PHE A 4 8.06 1.85 37.10
C PHE A 4 8.41 3.18 36.43
N ASP A 5 8.59 4.24 37.20
CA ASP A 5 9.02 5.56 36.69
C ASP A 5 10.42 5.47 36.10
N LEU A 6 11.32 4.71 36.76
CA LEU A 6 12.65 4.43 36.23
C LEU A 6 12.57 3.58 34.93
N MET A 7 11.70 2.56 34.88
CA MET A 7 11.49 1.78 33.65
C MET A 7 11.06 2.67 32.50
N ASP A 8 10.03 3.49 32.71
CA ASP A 8 9.46 4.36 31.68
C ASP A 8 10.47 5.40 31.20
N MET A 9 11.27 5.95 32.11
CA MET A 9 12.35 6.85 31.76
C MET A 9 13.41 6.17 30.88
N VAL A 10 13.82 4.95 31.21
CA VAL A 10 14.81 4.20 30.44
C VAL A 10 14.23 3.78 29.08
N ILE A 11 13.00 3.31 29.04
CA ILE A 11 12.31 2.94 27.79
C ILE A 11 12.23 4.17 26.88
N LYS A 12 11.77 5.31 27.39
CA LYS A 12 11.63 6.54 26.61
C LYS A 12 12.97 7.03 26.06
N LYS A 13 14.04 6.98 26.87
CA LYS A 13 15.34 7.53 26.49
C LYS A 13 16.17 6.59 25.62
N GLU A 14 16.12 5.29 25.91
CA GLU A 14 17.05 4.33 25.31
C GLU A 14 16.38 3.40 24.27
N TYR A 15 15.05 3.06 24.43
CA TYR A 15 14.37 2.15 23.52
C TYR A 15 13.68 2.88 22.35
N LEU A 16 13.03 4.03 22.65
CA LEU A 16 12.27 4.81 21.66
C LEU A 16 13.19 5.74 20.84
N THR A 17 14.23 5.16 20.22
CA THR A 17 15.24 5.87 19.44
C THR A 17 15.38 5.27 18.05
N GLU A 18 15.89 6.06 17.11
CA GLU A 18 16.14 5.63 15.71
C GLU A 18 17.24 4.58 15.60
N GLU A 19 18.09 4.43 16.61
CA GLU A 19 19.14 3.39 16.68
C GLU A 19 18.59 1.98 16.85
N LYS A 20 17.30 1.85 17.22
CA LYS A 20 16.56 0.58 17.33
C LYS A 20 17.24 -0.48 18.22
N PRO A 21 17.69 -0.16 19.41
CA PRO A 21 18.33 -1.14 20.27
C PRO A 21 17.36 -2.28 20.60
N SER A 22 17.89 -3.48 20.87
CA SER A 22 17.08 -4.63 21.30
C SER A 22 16.53 -4.40 22.70
N MET A 23 15.38 -5.01 23.03
CA MET A 23 14.80 -4.94 24.38
C MET A 23 15.78 -5.43 25.45
N HIS A 24 16.54 -6.49 25.12
CA HIS A 24 17.56 -7.04 26.03
C HIS A 24 18.68 -6.01 26.33
N ARG A 25 19.19 -5.31 25.31
CA ARG A 25 20.22 -4.28 25.52
C ARG A 25 19.70 -3.16 26.42
N VAL A 26 18.48 -2.70 26.21
CA VAL A 26 17.88 -1.64 27.03
C VAL A 26 17.60 -2.13 28.46
N TYR A 27 17.23 -3.40 28.63
CA TYR A 27 17.09 -4.01 29.94
C TYR A 27 18.40 -4.04 30.72
N LEU A 28 19.53 -4.32 30.10
CA LEU A 28 20.84 -4.24 30.75
C LEU A 28 21.16 -2.82 31.27
N ILE A 29 20.80 -1.80 30.49
CA ILE A 29 20.94 -0.39 30.94
C ILE A 29 20.01 -0.12 32.13
N PHE A 30 18.75 -0.62 32.08
CA PHE A 30 17.83 -0.50 33.18
C PHE A 30 18.35 -1.19 34.46
N SER A 31 18.79 -2.44 34.36
CA SER A 31 19.29 -3.21 35.52
C SER A 31 20.52 -2.55 36.17
N THR A 32 21.43 -1.99 35.38
CA THR A 32 22.59 -1.22 35.87
C THR A 32 22.14 0.04 36.61
N LYS A 33 21.21 0.80 36.05
CA LYS A 33 20.66 2.01 36.70
C LYS A 33 19.85 1.67 37.95
N TYR A 34 19.18 0.51 37.96
CA TYR A 34 18.44 0.01 39.11
C TYR A 34 19.37 -0.32 40.26
N ALA A 35 20.43 -1.06 40.01
CA ALA A 35 21.45 -1.39 41.00
C ALA A 35 22.13 -0.15 41.61
N ALA A 36 22.43 0.83 40.74
CA ALA A 36 23.05 2.09 41.19
C ALA A 36 22.17 2.94 42.16
N ARG A 37 20.84 2.71 42.16
CA ARG A 37 19.90 3.44 43.01
C ARG A 37 19.66 2.79 44.36
N GLY A 38 20.19 1.58 44.61
CA GLY A 38 20.12 0.93 45.90
C GLY A 38 18.71 0.53 46.36
N TYR A 39 17.81 0.23 45.45
CA TYR A 39 16.45 -0.23 45.81
C TYR A 39 16.48 -1.53 46.63
N ILE A 40 15.67 -1.60 47.69
CA ILE A 40 15.56 -2.79 48.55
C ILE A 40 14.85 -3.95 47.85
N ALA A 41 13.89 -3.65 46.97
CA ALA A 41 13.16 -4.68 46.22
C ALA A 41 14.05 -5.32 45.16
N PRO A 42 13.80 -6.59 44.79
CA PRO A 42 14.54 -7.26 43.70
C PRO A 42 14.29 -6.57 42.34
N CYS A 43 15.32 -6.50 41.51
CA CYS A 43 15.21 -5.93 40.17
C CYS A 43 14.13 -6.67 39.35
N PRO A 44 13.19 -5.96 38.73
CA PRO A 44 12.22 -6.58 37.85
C PRO A 44 12.89 -7.41 36.74
N SER A 45 12.29 -8.56 36.43
CA SER A 45 12.81 -9.46 35.40
C SER A 45 12.74 -8.87 33.99
N LEU A 46 13.54 -9.40 33.08
CA LEU A 46 13.49 -9.07 31.64
C LEU A 46 12.06 -9.22 31.08
N SER A 47 11.36 -10.31 31.45
CA SER A 47 9.98 -10.54 31.00
C SER A 47 9.01 -9.45 31.46
N THR A 48 9.20 -8.91 32.66
CA THR A 48 8.41 -7.79 33.19
C THR A 48 8.69 -6.51 32.39
N PHE A 49 9.96 -6.26 32.10
CA PHE A 49 10.40 -5.12 31.32
C PHE A 49 9.88 -5.19 29.87
N GLU A 50 10.00 -6.34 29.22
CA GLU A 50 9.46 -6.56 27.85
C GLU A 50 7.95 -6.39 27.79
N ARG A 51 7.21 -6.92 28.80
CA ARG A 51 5.76 -6.75 28.86
C ARG A 51 5.36 -5.28 28.94
N ARG A 52 6.13 -4.45 29.64
CA ARG A 52 5.88 -3.03 29.71
C ARG A 52 6.14 -2.33 28.37
N ILE A 53 7.19 -2.71 27.65
CA ILE A 53 7.44 -2.21 26.28
C ILE A 53 6.32 -2.61 25.33
N ARG A 54 5.85 -3.87 25.39
CA ARG A 54 4.77 -4.37 24.53
C ARG A 54 3.42 -3.74 24.83
N ALA A 55 3.24 -3.17 26.02
CA ALA A 55 2.04 -2.42 26.40
C ALA A 55 2.01 -0.98 25.86
N LEU A 56 3.12 -0.49 25.31
CA LEU A 56 3.15 0.83 24.67
C LEU A 56 2.32 0.84 23.39
N ASP A 57 1.77 2.02 23.07
CA ASP A 57 1.08 2.21 21.81
C ASP A 57 2.00 1.91 20.62
N ARG A 58 1.60 0.92 19.82
CA ARG A 58 2.40 0.40 18.69
C ARG A 58 2.74 1.49 17.68
N ILE A 59 1.80 2.38 17.36
CA ILE A 59 1.99 3.46 16.40
C ILE A 59 3.03 4.44 16.90
N SER A 60 2.97 4.81 18.19
CA SER A 60 3.95 5.69 18.84
C SER A 60 5.34 5.06 18.86
N VAL A 61 5.45 3.77 19.17
CA VAL A 61 6.73 3.04 19.12
C VAL A 61 7.32 3.06 17.70
N ILE A 62 6.51 2.80 16.68
CA ILE A 62 6.95 2.84 15.29
C ILE A 62 7.35 4.27 14.89
N ALA A 63 6.61 5.29 15.30
CA ALA A 63 6.94 6.69 15.01
C ALA A 63 8.31 7.08 15.56
N CYS A 64 8.63 6.69 16.79
CA CYS A 64 9.90 6.98 17.41
C CYS A 64 11.08 6.19 16.83
N ARG A 65 10.86 4.92 16.47
CA ARG A 65 11.94 4.03 16.01
C ARG A 65 12.15 4.01 14.51
N TYR A 66 11.10 4.23 13.72
CA TYR A 66 11.12 4.10 12.26
C TYR A 66 10.67 5.36 11.53
N GLY A 67 10.30 6.40 12.29
CA GLY A 67 9.86 7.68 11.76
C GLY A 67 8.36 7.77 11.47
N LYS A 68 7.90 9.00 11.29
CA LYS A 68 6.48 9.33 11.12
C LYS A 68 5.85 8.67 9.87
N SER A 69 6.64 8.44 8.81
CA SER A 69 6.15 7.78 7.59
C SER A 69 5.77 6.33 7.85
N ALA A 70 6.63 5.58 8.57
CA ALA A 70 6.37 4.19 8.95
C ALA A 70 5.16 4.08 9.89
N ALA A 71 5.03 5.00 10.85
CA ALA A 71 3.88 5.04 11.75
C ALA A 71 2.56 5.32 11.02
N ARG A 72 2.57 6.23 10.05
CA ARG A 72 1.40 6.48 9.19
C ARG A 72 1.02 5.24 8.37
N HIS A 73 2.00 4.52 7.85
CA HIS A 73 1.78 3.27 7.14
C HIS A 73 1.12 2.22 8.05
N GLU A 74 1.66 2.03 9.26
CA GLU A 74 1.12 1.09 10.25
C GLU A 74 -0.30 1.46 10.70
N ALA A 75 -0.53 2.74 11.04
CA ALA A 75 -1.85 3.22 11.46
C ALA A 75 -2.93 2.98 10.39
N ARG A 76 -2.57 3.13 9.13
CA ARG A 76 -3.49 2.92 8.02
C ARG A 76 -3.71 1.45 7.70
N SER A 77 -2.69 0.59 7.81
CA SER A 77 -2.84 -0.85 7.64
C SER A 77 -3.74 -1.47 8.72
N THR A 78 -3.77 -0.87 9.90
CA THR A 78 -4.62 -1.32 11.02
C THR A 78 -6.06 -0.81 10.92
N ASN A 79 -6.27 0.39 10.36
CA ASN A 79 -7.59 1.06 10.34
C ASN A 79 -8.34 0.98 9.02
N SER A 80 -7.74 0.50 7.93
CA SER A 80 -8.39 0.51 6.62
C SER A 80 -8.73 -0.89 6.12
N LYS A 81 -9.70 -1.55 6.73
CA LYS A 81 -10.59 -2.41 5.95
C LYS A 81 -11.42 -1.46 5.09
N ILE A 82 -11.08 -1.39 3.78
CA ILE A 82 -11.93 -0.71 2.81
C ILE A 82 -13.21 -1.55 2.75
N GLU A 83 -14.26 -1.09 3.43
CA GLU A 83 -15.57 -1.73 3.37
C GLU A 83 -16.17 -1.43 1.99
N ILE A 84 -16.20 -2.45 1.15
CA ILE A 84 -16.81 -2.42 -0.17
C ILE A 84 -17.99 -3.37 -0.11
N GLU A 85 -19.20 -2.84 -0.29
CA GLU A 85 -20.44 -3.57 -0.05
C GLU A 85 -21.05 -4.09 -1.35
N ARG A 86 -20.71 -3.52 -2.50
CA ARG A 86 -21.31 -3.85 -3.79
C ARG A 86 -20.36 -3.70 -4.96
N ILE A 87 -20.73 -4.35 -6.07
CA ILE A 87 -20.04 -4.20 -7.35
C ILE A 87 -20.07 -2.75 -7.83
N LEU A 88 -19.04 -2.33 -8.55
CA LEU A 88 -18.89 -0.98 -9.11
C LEU A 88 -18.89 0.15 -8.06
N GLN A 89 -18.83 -0.16 -6.78
CA GLN A 89 -18.65 0.87 -5.74
C GLN A 89 -17.25 1.47 -5.80
N ARG A 90 -16.24 0.61 -6.06
CA ARG A 90 -14.84 1.00 -6.17
C ARG A 90 -14.17 0.12 -7.22
N ALA A 91 -13.42 0.74 -8.13
CA ALA A 91 -12.49 0.05 -9.01
C ALA A 91 -11.06 0.54 -8.77
N GLU A 92 -10.09 -0.32 -9.05
CA GLU A 92 -8.67 0.00 -8.95
C GLU A 92 -8.06 -0.06 -10.35
N LEU A 93 -7.31 0.97 -10.74
CA LEU A 93 -6.64 1.06 -12.03
C LEU A 93 -5.12 1.09 -11.82
N ASP A 94 -4.43 0.23 -12.55
CA ASP A 94 -2.97 0.14 -12.52
C ASP A 94 -2.39 -0.38 -13.82
N THR A 95 -1.07 -0.19 -14.00
CA THR A 95 -0.33 -0.62 -15.19
C THR A 95 0.72 -1.65 -14.82
N ALA A 96 0.68 -2.81 -15.49
CA ALA A 96 1.72 -3.81 -15.41
C ALA A 96 2.70 -3.68 -16.59
N HIS A 97 3.97 -3.48 -16.30
CA HIS A 97 5.04 -3.56 -17.30
C HIS A 97 5.64 -4.95 -17.29
N PHE A 98 5.62 -5.62 -18.45
CA PHE A 98 6.18 -6.96 -18.60
C PHE A 98 7.57 -6.90 -19.27
N ASN A 99 8.53 -7.60 -18.68
CA ASN A 99 9.89 -7.65 -19.20
C ASN A 99 10.06 -8.73 -20.28
N VAL A 100 9.09 -8.82 -21.19
CA VAL A 100 9.09 -9.75 -22.33
C VAL A 100 9.20 -8.96 -23.62
N GLY A 101 10.15 -9.33 -24.48
CA GLY A 101 10.31 -8.70 -25.79
C GLY A 101 9.35 -9.30 -26.80
N LEU A 102 8.54 -8.45 -27.44
CA LEU A 102 7.63 -8.88 -28.50
C LEU A 102 8.25 -8.69 -29.87
N LYS A 103 7.96 -9.62 -30.78
CA LYS A 103 8.34 -9.54 -32.21
C LYS A 103 7.08 -9.54 -33.08
N ASN A 104 7.13 -8.83 -34.19
CA ASN A 104 6.07 -8.91 -35.19
C ASN A 104 6.17 -10.23 -35.99
N LYS A 105 5.21 -10.47 -36.92
CA LYS A 105 5.17 -11.64 -37.80
C LYS A 105 6.42 -11.83 -38.68
N PHE A 106 7.22 -10.79 -38.83
CA PHE A 106 8.48 -10.83 -39.59
C PHE A 106 9.72 -11.00 -38.70
N GLY A 107 9.55 -11.32 -37.42
CA GLY A 107 10.65 -11.50 -36.45
C GLY A 107 11.28 -10.21 -35.91
N LYS A 108 10.83 -9.03 -36.37
CA LYS A 108 11.37 -7.74 -35.92
C LYS A 108 10.85 -7.41 -34.52
N PHE A 109 11.75 -7.01 -33.62
CA PHE A 109 11.40 -6.54 -32.27
C PHE A 109 10.53 -5.27 -32.36
N ILE A 110 9.41 -5.28 -31.65
CA ILE A 110 8.43 -4.18 -31.64
C ILE A 110 8.30 -3.50 -30.27
N GLY A 111 8.91 -4.07 -29.23
CA GLY A 111 8.91 -3.48 -27.90
C GLY A 111 8.52 -4.46 -26.81
N LYS A 112 8.25 -3.91 -25.61
CA LYS A 112 7.76 -4.65 -24.45
C LYS A 112 6.29 -4.28 -24.19
N PRO A 113 5.44 -5.22 -23.73
CA PRO A 113 4.05 -4.91 -23.43
C PRO A 113 3.91 -4.22 -22.08
N SER A 114 3.04 -3.24 -22.04
CA SER A 114 2.48 -2.65 -20.83
C SER A 114 0.98 -2.88 -20.87
N ILE A 115 0.41 -3.46 -19.83
CA ILE A 115 -1.01 -3.77 -19.76
C ILE A 115 -1.63 -2.95 -18.65
N TYR A 116 -2.65 -2.18 -19.00
CA TYR A 116 -3.47 -1.42 -18.07
C TYR A 116 -4.64 -2.28 -17.65
N PHE A 117 -4.98 -2.30 -16.37
CA PHE A 117 -6.10 -3.05 -15.83
C PHE A 117 -7.02 -2.16 -15.01
N VAL A 118 -8.33 -2.34 -15.18
CA VAL A 118 -9.37 -1.83 -14.28
C VAL A 118 -10.04 -3.02 -13.62
N VAL A 119 -9.90 -3.14 -12.31
CA VAL A 119 -10.41 -4.27 -11.53
C VAL A 119 -11.46 -3.78 -10.55
N ASP A 120 -12.64 -4.40 -10.55
CA ASP A 120 -13.66 -4.14 -9.56
C ASP A 120 -13.23 -4.67 -8.19
N ALA A 121 -13.28 -3.82 -7.20
CA ALA A 121 -12.72 -4.16 -5.90
C ALA A 121 -13.59 -5.12 -5.09
N TYR A 122 -14.90 -5.19 -5.35
CA TYR A 122 -15.82 -6.12 -4.70
C TYR A 122 -15.74 -7.52 -5.31
N SER A 123 -16.01 -7.63 -6.62
CA SER A 123 -16.09 -8.91 -7.33
C SER A 123 -14.72 -9.49 -7.73
N ARG A 124 -13.68 -8.67 -7.71
CA ARG A 124 -12.32 -9.00 -8.20
C ARG A 124 -12.25 -9.23 -9.72
N VAL A 125 -13.30 -8.91 -10.43
CA VAL A 125 -13.39 -9.05 -11.88
C VAL A 125 -12.62 -7.93 -12.56
N VAL A 126 -11.90 -8.26 -13.62
CA VAL A 126 -11.31 -7.27 -14.53
C VAL A 126 -12.44 -6.67 -15.36
N LEU A 127 -12.74 -5.40 -15.16
CA LEU A 127 -13.75 -4.68 -15.95
C LEU A 127 -13.25 -4.29 -17.32
N GLY A 128 -11.95 -4.02 -17.43
CA GLY A 128 -11.34 -3.63 -18.69
C GLY A 128 -9.82 -3.70 -18.64
N TYR A 129 -9.23 -3.84 -19.82
CA TYR A 129 -7.79 -3.81 -20.00
C TYR A 129 -7.42 -3.16 -21.33
N ALA A 130 -6.19 -2.68 -21.44
CA ALA A 130 -5.59 -2.27 -22.72
C ALA A 130 -4.13 -2.69 -22.76
N ILE A 131 -3.68 -3.14 -23.92
CA ILE A 131 -2.29 -3.55 -24.15
C ILE A 131 -1.61 -2.48 -24.98
N HIS A 132 -0.54 -1.92 -24.46
CA HIS A 132 0.36 -1.03 -25.18
C HIS A 132 1.68 -1.75 -25.45
N VAL A 133 2.17 -1.69 -26.68
CA VAL A 133 3.44 -2.30 -27.09
C VAL A 133 4.39 -1.19 -27.53
N GLY A 134 5.58 -1.13 -26.95
CA GLY A 134 6.57 -0.12 -27.31
C GLY A 134 7.52 0.21 -26.16
N LYS A 135 7.94 1.47 -26.10
CA LYS A 135 8.67 1.96 -24.94
C LYS A 135 7.71 2.03 -23.74
N PRO A 136 8.10 1.55 -22.55
CA PRO A 136 7.27 1.65 -21.36
C PRO A 136 7.02 3.13 -21.06
N ARG A 137 5.81 3.58 -21.37
CA ARG A 137 5.36 4.94 -21.16
C ARG A 137 3.88 4.94 -20.84
N GLU A 138 3.54 5.41 -19.67
CA GLU A 138 2.16 5.64 -19.31
C GLU A 138 1.65 6.90 -20.01
N THR A 139 0.51 6.79 -20.67
CA THR A 139 -0.13 7.92 -21.35
C THR A 139 -1.60 8.02 -20.97
N SER A 140 -2.10 9.25 -20.88
CA SER A 140 -3.53 9.51 -20.64
C SER A 140 -4.43 8.84 -21.68
N ALA A 141 -4.00 8.77 -22.92
CA ALA A 141 -4.74 8.08 -23.99
C ALA A 141 -4.97 6.60 -23.68
N CYS A 142 -3.93 5.87 -23.20
CA CYS A 142 -4.05 4.47 -22.80
C CYS A 142 -4.95 4.31 -21.57
N VAL A 143 -4.83 5.20 -20.57
CA VAL A 143 -5.68 5.22 -19.38
C VAL A 143 -7.15 5.40 -19.78
N ILE A 144 -7.46 6.42 -20.60
CA ILE A 144 -8.81 6.70 -21.06
C ILE A 144 -9.35 5.56 -21.93
N HIS A 145 -8.52 4.97 -22.80
CA HIS A 145 -8.92 3.82 -23.62
C HIS A 145 -9.30 2.63 -22.73
N THR A 146 -8.51 2.32 -21.72
CA THR A 146 -8.80 1.25 -20.76
C THR A 146 -10.11 1.50 -20.01
N LEU A 147 -10.33 2.73 -19.54
CA LEU A 147 -11.55 3.12 -18.87
C LEU A 147 -12.77 3.02 -19.79
N ARG A 148 -12.66 3.49 -21.03
CA ARG A 148 -13.72 3.33 -22.04
C ARG A 148 -14.08 1.87 -22.25
N TYR A 149 -13.07 1.01 -22.37
CA TYR A 149 -13.31 -0.42 -22.52
C TYR A 149 -13.95 -1.03 -21.26
N ALA A 150 -13.56 -0.59 -20.06
CA ALA A 150 -14.13 -1.05 -18.80
C ALA A 150 -15.64 -0.70 -18.68
N ILE A 151 -16.06 0.47 -19.14
CA ILE A 151 -17.46 0.92 -19.02
C ILE A 151 -18.34 0.46 -20.18
N SER A 152 -17.76 0.13 -21.33
CA SER A 152 -18.51 -0.24 -22.53
C SER A 152 -18.97 -1.70 -22.47
N ARG A 153 -20.17 -1.94 -22.99
CA ARG A 153 -20.67 -3.29 -23.23
C ARG A 153 -19.75 -4.03 -24.21
N LYS A 154 -19.41 -5.27 -23.87
CA LYS A 154 -18.63 -6.16 -24.75
C LYS A 154 -19.56 -7.10 -25.48
N ASN A 155 -19.21 -7.39 -26.74
CA ASN A 155 -19.93 -8.37 -27.57
C ASN A 155 -19.39 -9.80 -27.38
N ASP A 156 -18.66 -10.04 -26.29
CA ASP A 156 -18.10 -11.34 -25.94
C ASP A 156 -18.89 -11.96 -24.78
N PRO A 157 -19.61 -13.08 -25.02
CA PRO A 157 -20.35 -13.76 -23.97
C PRO A 157 -19.46 -14.28 -22.82
N LEU A 158 -18.19 -14.58 -23.11
CA LEU A 158 -17.24 -15.05 -22.11
C LEU A 158 -16.63 -13.89 -21.29
N TYR A 159 -16.81 -12.65 -21.77
CA TYR A 159 -16.31 -11.46 -21.08
C TYR A 159 -17.33 -10.32 -21.08
N PRO A 160 -18.49 -10.51 -20.41
CA PRO A 160 -19.59 -9.53 -20.45
C PRO A 160 -19.44 -8.36 -19.47
N TYR A 161 -18.39 -8.36 -18.65
CA TYR A 161 -18.22 -7.47 -17.52
C TYR A 161 -17.95 -6.03 -17.96
N CYS A 162 -18.83 -5.12 -17.52
CA CYS A 162 -18.71 -3.69 -17.79
C CYS A 162 -19.51 -2.88 -16.75
N GLY A 163 -19.23 -1.59 -16.67
CA GLY A 163 -19.98 -0.66 -15.86
C GLY A 163 -19.18 0.55 -15.44
N ILE A 164 -19.88 1.61 -15.01
CA ILE A 164 -19.27 2.83 -14.52
C ILE A 164 -19.09 2.68 -13.00
N PRO A 165 -17.86 2.62 -12.48
CA PRO A 165 -17.63 2.59 -11.05
C PRO A 165 -17.97 3.94 -10.42
N ALA A 166 -18.49 3.94 -9.18
CA ALA A 166 -18.73 5.18 -8.45
C ALA A 166 -17.42 5.88 -8.09
N ARG A 167 -16.37 5.08 -7.84
CA ARG A 167 -15.03 5.57 -7.48
C ARG A 167 -13.94 4.77 -8.19
N VAL A 168 -12.89 5.47 -8.65
CA VAL A 168 -11.69 4.82 -9.22
C VAL A 168 -10.47 5.25 -8.43
N VAL A 169 -9.65 4.28 -8.05
CA VAL A 169 -8.38 4.50 -7.36
C VAL A 169 -7.23 4.39 -8.34
N VAL A 170 -6.40 5.40 -8.39
CA VAL A 170 -5.25 5.52 -9.29
C VAL A 170 -3.99 5.92 -8.55
N ASP A 171 -2.82 5.71 -9.16
CA ASP A 171 -1.57 6.28 -8.68
C ASP A 171 -1.44 7.77 -9.04
N GLN A 172 -0.48 8.45 -8.38
CA GLN A 172 -0.11 9.83 -8.70
C GLN A 172 0.75 9.94 -9.98
N GLY A 173 0.76 8.92 -10.83
CA GLY A 173 1.43 8.97 -12.13
C GLY A 173 0.81 10.04 -13.03
N ALA A 174 1.66 10.79 -13.76
CA ALA A 174 1.21 11.93 -14.59
C ALA A 174 0.11 11.57 -15.60
N ALA A 175 0.07 10.34 -16.09
CA ALA A 175 -0.95 9.87 -17.01
C ALA A 175 -2.34 9.74 -16.36
N TYR A 176 -2.37 9.33 -15.10
CA TYR A 176 -3.62 9.11 -14.35
C TYR A 176 -4.25 10.41 -13.87
N ILE A 177 -3.43 11.41 -13.52
CA ILE A 177 -3.88 12.71 -13.01
C ILE A 177 -3.81 13.82 -14.07
N SER A 178 -3.60 13.48 -15.34
CA SER A 178 -3.59 14.46 -16.42
C SER A 178 -4.94 15.16 -16.56
N ALA A 179 -4.94 16.39 -17.07
CA ALA A 179 -6.17 17.15 -17.29
C ALA A 179 -7.21 16.40 -18.15
N ASP A 180 -6.75 15.65 -19.16
CA ASP A 180 -7.63 14.87 -20.03
C ASP A 180 -8.26 13.69 -19.27
N THR A 181 -7.48 12.99 -18.44
CA THR A 181 -7.97 11.87 -17.62
C THR A 181 -8.96 12.37 -16.58
N MET A 182 -8.63 13.47 -15.88
CA MET A 182 -9.53 14.05 -14.88
C MET A 182 -10.84 14.54 -15.50
N ARG A 183 -10.77 15.24 -16.64
CA ARG A 183 -11.97 15.66 -17.40
C ARG A 183 -12.82 14.44 -17.83
N PHE A 184 -12.21 13.32 -18.18
CA PHE A 184 -12.93 12.10 -18.51
C PHE A 184 -13.71 11.57 -17.31
N PHE A 185 -13.10 11.54 -16.12
CA PHE A 185 -13.77 11.14 -14.88
C PHE A 185 -14.91 12.10 -14.49
N ASP A 186 -14.67 13.41 -14.59
CA ASP A 186 -15.65 14.44 -14.27
C ASP A 186 -16.90 14.31 -15.15
N ASN A 187 -16.74 14.08 -16.46
CA ASN A 187 -17.83 13.86 -17.39
C ASN A 187 -18.69 12.62 -17.05
N LEU A 188 -18.07 11.62 -16.44
CA LEU A 188 -18.77 10.39 -15.99
C LEU A 188 -19.27 10.49 -14.55
N LYS A 189 -19.00 11.58 -13.84
CA LYS A 189 -19.27 11.77 -12.41
C LYS A 189 -18.68 10.67 -11.54
N VAL A 190 -17.47 10.24 -11.87
CA VAL A 190 -16.70 9.23 -11.13
C VAL A 190 -15.76 9.94 -10.17
N GLU A 191 -15.82 9.57 -8.89
CA GLU A 191 -14.85 10.05 -7.89
C GLU A 191 -13.48 9.42 -8.14
N VAL A 192 -12.41 10.22 -8.01
CA VAL A 192 -11.04 9.75 -8.19
C VAL A 192 -10.26 9.86 -6.88
N ASP A 193 -9.78 8.73 -6.39
CA ASP A 193 -8.86 8.66 -5.26
C ASP A 193 -7.43 8.47 -5.77
N CYS A 194 -6.56 9.44 -5.53
CA CYS A 194 -5.14 9.31 -5.85
C CYS A 194 -4.37 8.72 -4.67
N THR A 195 -3.76 7.55 -4.86
CA THR A 195 -2.88 6.98 -3.83
C THR A 195 -1.54 7.70 -3.83
N GLY A 196 -1.05 8.07 -2.63
CA GLY A 196 0.27 8.72 -2.51
C GLY A 196 1.40 7.80 -2.98
N THR A 197 2.52 8.41 -3.38
CA THR A 197 3.75 7.70 -3.78
C THR A 197 4.17 6.68 -2.70
N LYS A 198 4.40 5.42 -3.09
CA LYS A 198 4.77 4.30 -2.20
C LYS A 198 3.66 3.82 -1.24
N MET A 199 2.40 4.01 -1.59
CA MET A 199 1.25 3.53 -0.82
C MET A 199 0.60 2.30 -1.48
N GLY A 200 1.36 1.19 -1.60
CA GLY A 200 0.89 -0.07 -2.20
C GLY A 200 -0.39 -0.67 -1.60
N TRP A 201 -0.73 -0.28 -0.38
CA TRP A 201 -2.01 -0.66 0.24
C TRP A 201 -3.22 0.16 -0.27
N GLY A 202 -3.02 1.22 -1.05
CA GLY A 202 -4.10 1.99 -1.68
C GLY A 202 -4.83 1.22 -2.78
N LYS A 203 -4.15 0.26 -3.44
CA LYS A 203 -4.66 -0.55 -4.56
C LYS A 203 -4.34 -2.05 -4.39
N PRO A 204 -4.66 -2.68 -3.26
CA PRO A 204 -4.20 -4.03 -2.94
C PRO A 204 -4.73 -5.10 -3.89
N ILE A 205 -5.86 -4.84 -4.54
CA ILE A 205 -6.58 -5.79 -5.37
C ILE A 205 -5.94 -5.91 -6.74
N VAL A 206 -5.76 -4.79 -7.43
CA VAL A 206 -5.13 -4.77 -8.74
C VAL A 206 -3.65 -5.14 -8.63
N GLU A 207 -2.95 -4.73 -7.57
CA GLU A 207 -1.55 -5.14 -7.33
C GLU A 207 -1.41 -6.65 -7.14
N ARG A 208 -2.29 -7.27 -6.36
CA ARG A 208 -2.33 -8.73 -6.20
C ARG A 208 -2.64 -9.41 -7.53
N PHE A 209 -3.61 -8.90 -8.28
CA PHE A 209 -3.97 -9.41 -9.59
C PHE A 209 -2.78 -9.37 -10.56
N ILE A 210 -2.09 -8.23 -10.65
CA ILE A 210 -0.88 -8.06 -11.46
C ILE A 210 0.25 -9.01 -10.99
N GLY A 211 0.42 -9.16 -9.67
CA GLY A 211 1.37 -10.11 -9.09
C GLY A 211 1.11 -11.54 -9.58
N THR A 212 -0.13 -12.00 -9.52
CA THR A 212 -0.54 -13.33 -9.99
C THR A 212 -0.33 -13.50 -11.50
N THR A 213 -0.65 -12.48 -12.30
CA THR A 213 -0.44 -12.52 -13.77
C THR A 213 1.03 -12.56 -14.19
N ARG A 214 1.95 -12.13 -13.32
CA ARG A 214 3.40 -12.18 -13.58
C ARG A 214 4.04 -13.51 -13.23
N THR A 215 3.43 -14.27 -12.32
CA THR A 215 3.98 -15.53 -11.77
C THR A 215 3.29 -16.78 -12.32
N GLY A 216 2.12 -16.67 -12.91
CA GLY A 216 1.39 -17.75 -13.59
C GLY A 216 1.70 -17.79 -15.06
#